data_123fee9f33fdb8806dedaac24582c364
#
_entry.id   123fee9f33fdb8806dedaac24582c364
#
_cell.length_a   1.000
_cell.length_b   1.000
_cell.length_c   1.000
_cell.angle_alpha   90.00
_cell.angle_beta   90.00
_cell.angle_gamma   90.00
#
_symmetry.space_group_name_H-M   'P 1'
#
loop_
_entity.id
_entity.type
_entity.pdbx_description
1 polymer ?
#
loop_
_entity_poly.entity_id
_entity_poly.type
_entity_poly.pdbx_seq_one_letter_code
_entity_poly.pdbx_strand_id
1 'polypeptide(L)'
;MLLALPLLWGCNNEDDVNEIFSSGTWNVGNFYNGGDWNKVNDGARAKYTKEEDIKALNYLTVTFLEDGTLQGRMNNGTFTANWAANGKDRTISITQLKTTATPSGKSKELIEILKKAAYYKGDSNYLKLAPQDKKSYVQFGHYSE
;
A
#
# COMPACT_ATOMS: atom_id res chain seq x y z
N MET A 1 -6.74 -35.27 8.38
CA MET A 1 -5.66 -34.82 9.23
C MET A 1 -4.53 -34.17 8.48
N LEU A 2 -4.00 -34.84 7.50
CA LEU A 2 -2.94 -34.23 6.69
C LEU A 2 -3.39 -32.96 5.98
N LEU A 3 -4.65 -32.85 5.68
CA LEU A 3 -5.21 -31.66 5.02
C LEU A 3 -5.23 -30.46 5.93
N ALA A 4 -5.36 -30.67 7.24
CA ALA A 4 -5.45 -29.55 8.18
C ALA A 4 -4.15 -28.78 8.31
N LEU A 5 -3.01 -29.47 8.25
CA LEU A 5 -1.71 -28.83 8.44
C LEU A 5 -1.37 -27.79 7.39
N PRO A 6 -1.48 -28.10 6.09
CA PRO A 6 -1.23 -27.08 5.06
C PRO A 6 -2.20 -25.91 5.14
N LEU A 7 -3.44 -26.19 5.48
CA LEU A 7 -4.45 -25.15 5.61
C LEU A 7 -4.14 -24.22 6.77
N LEU A 8 -3.69 -24.77 7.90
CA LEU A 8 -3.34 -23.96 9.05
C LEU A 8 -2.16 -23.03 8.76
N TRP A 9 -1.18 -23.52 8.02
CA TRP A 9 -0.03 -22.68 7.66
C TRP A 9 -0.45 -21.55 6.70
N GLY A 10 -1.30 -21.88 5.73
CA GLY A 10 -1.85 -20.87 4.84
C GLY A 10 -2.64 -19.83 5.60
N CYS A 11 -3.47 -20.27 6.55
CA CYS A 11 -4.27 -19.36 7.37
C CYS A 11 -3.41 -18.41 8.18
N ASN A 12 -2.28 -18.88 8.76
CA ASN A 12 -1.41 -18.02 9.54
C ASN A 12 -0.82 -16.90 8.68
N ASN A 13 -0.35 -17.24 7.49
CA ASN A 13 0.18 -16.23 6.58
C ASN A 13 -0.92 -15.29 6.11
N GLU A 14 -2.09 -15.83 5.80
CA GLU A 14 -3.22 -15.03 5.38
C GLU A 14 -3.69 -14.10 6.50
N ASP A 15 -3.70 -14.58 7.74
CA ASP A 15 -4.12 -13.77 8.87
C ASP A 15 -3.23 -12.55 9.02
N ASP A 16 -1.90 -12.72 8.93
CA ASP A 16 -0.96 -11.60 9.01
C ASP A 16 -1.21 -10.61 7.88
N VAL A 17 -1.37 -11.10 6.66
CA VAL A 17 -1.60 -10.26 5.50
C VAL A 17 -2.91 -9.49 5.66
N ASN A 18 -3.99 -10.17 6.01
CA ASN A 18 -5.28 -9.50 6.16
C ASN A 18 -5.29 -8.55 7.35
N GLU A 19 -4.62 -8.90 8.43
CA GLU A 19 -4.51 -8.04 9.60
C GLU A 19 -3.85 -6.71 9.25
N ILE A 20 -2.86 -6.73 8.38
CA ILE A 20 -2.18 -5.52 7.92
C ILE A 20 -3.02 -4.80 6.85
N PHE A 21 -3.26 -5.47 5.73
CA PHE A 21 -3.83 -4.81 4.55
C PHE A 21 -5.30 -4.46 4.72
N SER A 22 -6.07 -5.33 5.36
CA SER A 22 -7.51 -5.13 5.51
C SER A 22 -7.89 -4.52 6.86
N SER A 23 -6.97 -3.76 7.46
CA SER A 23 -7.19 -3.11 8.75
C SER A 23 -8.08 -1.87 8.65
N GLY A 24 -8.56 -1.53 7.48
CA GLY A 24 -9.41 -0.37 7.22
C GLY A 24 -8.93 0.39 6.00
N THR A 25 -9.45 1.59 5.84
CA THR A 25 -9.04 2.46 4.75
C THR A 25 -7.68 3.05 5.04
N TRP A 26 -6.78 2.92 4.08
CA TRP A 26 -5.44 3.51 4.16
C TRP A 26 -5.43 4.86 3.46
N ASN A 27 -4.99 5.89 4.18
CA ASN A 27 -4.78 7.22 3.62
C ASN A 27 -3.31 7.39 3.26
N VAL A 28 -3.03 8.02 2.13
CA VAL A 28 -1.64 8.32 1.77
C VAL A 28 -1.07 9.33 2.77
N GLY A 29 0.05 8.96 3.39
CA GLY A 29 0.77 9.87 4.28
C GLY A 29 1.79 10.70 3.54
N ASN A 30 2.67 10.03 2.80
CA ASN A 30 3.67 10.72 1.99
C ASN A 30 4.33 9.73 1.03
N PHE A 31 5.05 10.29 0.08
CA PHE A 31 5.99 9.53 -0.76
C PHE A 31 7.40 9.82 -0.25
N TYR A 32 8.23 8.79 -0.21
CA TYR A 32 9.59 8.86 0.33
C TYR A 32 10.58 8.42 -0.72
N ASN A 33 11.73 9.07 -0.75
CA ASN A 33 12.81 8.79 -1.69
C ASN A 33 14.13 8.59 -0.95
N GLY A 34 14.98 7.76 -1.52
CA GLY A 34 16.31 7.46 -0.96
C GLY A 34 16.22 6.54 0.25
N GLY A 35 17.26 6.57 1.07
CA GLY A 35 17.31 5.74 2.25
C GLY A 35 17.67 4.29 1.94
N ASP A 36 17.55 3.45 2.96
CA ASP A 36 17.84 2.02 2.86
C ASP A 36 16.63 1.24 3.37
N TRP A 37 15.86 0.70 2.44
CA TRP A 37 14.64 -0.07 2.73
C TRP A 37 14.88 -1.18 3.76
N ASN A 38 16.06 -1.76 3.77
CA ASN A 38 16.36 -2.90 4.63
C ASN A 38 16.66 -2.52 6.08
N LYS A 39 16.76 -1.22 6.37
CA LYS A 39 17.01 -0.75 7.73
C LYS A 39 15.74 -0.25 8.39
N VAL A 40 15.63 -0.45 9.71
CA VAL A 40 14.51 0.06 10.49
C VAL A 40 14.45 1.58 10.37
N ASN A 41 15.60 2.23 10.51
CA ASN A 41 15.74 3.68 10.37
C ASN A 41 16.30 3.94 8.98
N ASP A 42 15.42 3.99 8.00
CA ASP A 42 15.83 3.94 6.60
C ASP A 42 16.45 5.24 6.08
N GLY A 43 16.23 6.38 6.75
CA GLY A 43 16.80 7.65 6.30
C GLY A 43 16.17 8.21 5.05
N ALA A 44 15.04 7.68 4.60
CA ALA A 44 14.36 8.19 3.43
C ALA A 44 13.78 9.57 3.69
N ARG A 45 13.63 10.36 2.62
CA ARG A 45 13.15 11.74 2.71
C ARG A 45 11.73 11.85 2.18
N ALA A 46 10.86 12.49 2.96
CA ALA A 46 9.51 12.79 2.54
C ALA A 46 9.53 13.78 1.38
N LYS A 47 8.77 13.48 0.34
CA LYS A 47 8.71 14.34 -0.84
C LYS A 47 7.93 15.63 -0.56
N TYR A 48 6.87 15.53 0.20
CA TYR A 48 5.98 16.66 0.50
C TYR A 48 6.10 17.03 1.97
N THR A 49 6.36 18.30 2.25
CA THR A 49 6.56 18.79 3.61
C THR A 49 5.61 19.91 3.98
N LYS A 50 4.91 20.48 2.99
CA LYS A 50 3.94 21.55 3.24
C LYS A 50 2.62 20.95 3.72
N GLU A 51 1.99 21.61 4.69
CA GLU A 51 0.75 21.13 5.28
C GLU A 51 -0.36 20.93 4.23
N GLU A 52 -0.49 21.86 3.31
CA GLU A 52 -1.50 21.76 2.25
C GLU A 52 -1.29 20.55 1.34
N ASP A 53 -0.04 20.21 1.04
CA ASP A 53 0.27 19.03 0.24
C ASP A 53 -0.03 17.76 1.02
N ILE A 54 0.30 17.73 2.30
CA ILE A 54 0.03 16.57 3.15
C ILE A 54 -1.47 16.33 3.27
N LYS A 55 -2.26 17.39 3.41
CA LYS A 55 -3.73 17.26 3.44
C LYS A 55 -4.25 16.69 2.13
N ALA A 56 -3.72 17.15 1.01
CA ALA A 56 -4.11 16.64 -0.30
C ALA A 56 -3.75 15.15 -0.44
N LEU A 57 -2.59 14.74 0.08
CA LEU A 57 -2.21 13.32 0.08
C LEU A 57 -3.16 12.49 0.94
N ASN A 58 -3.53 12.99 2.12
CA ASN A 58 -4.41 12.25 3.03
C ASN A 58 -5.79 12.00 2.45
N TYR A 59 -6.22 12.82 1.48
CA TYR A 59 -7.47 12.59 0.77
C TYR A 59 -7.43 11.32 -0.10
N LEU A 60 -6.25 10.97 -0.60
CA LEU A 60 -6.06 9.80 -1.45
C LEU A 60 -6.09 8.55 -0.57
N THR A 61 -6.92 7.58 -0.95
CA THR A 61 -7.12 6.40 -0.12
C THR A 61 -7.01 5.11 -0.91
N VAL A 62 -6.69 4.04 -0.20
CA VAL A 62 -6.70 2.67 -0.72
C VAL A 62 -7.32 1.78 0.34
N THR A 63 -8.25 0.93 -0.07
CA THR A 63 -8.85 -0.08 0.81
C THR A 63 -8.63 -1.45 0.18
N PHE A 64 -7.94 -2.32 0.91
CA PHE A 64 -7.67 -3.68 0.47
C PHE A 64 -8.73 -4.60 1.06
N LEU A 65 -9.46 -5.30 0.21
CA LEU A 65 -10.51 -6.20 0.64
C LEU A 65 -9.99 -7.63 0.68
N GLU A 66 -10.52 -8.42 1.59
CA GLU A 66 -10.05 -9.79 1.81
C GLU A 66 -10.33 -10.71 0.62
N ASP A 67 -11.23 -10.30 -0.27
CA ASP A 67 -11.54 -11.08 -1.46
C ASP A 67 -10.50 -10.92 -2.59
N GLY A 68 -9.43 -10.15 -2.35
CA GLY A 68 -8.38 -9.94 -3.34
C GLY A 68 -8.59 -8.74 -4.24
N THR A 69 -9.60 -7.92 -3.97
CA THR A 69 -9.79 -6.67 -4.70
C THR A 69 -9.35 -5.49 -3.85
N LEU A 70 -9.10 -4.36 -4.50
CA LEU A 70 -8.87 -3.11 -3.79
C LEU A 70 -9.63 -1.98 -4.46
N GLN A 71 -9.93 -0.99 -3.67
CA GLN A 71 -10.62 0.21 -4.12
C GLN A 71 -9.85 1.41 -3.62
N GLY A 72 -9.85 2.49 -4.39
CA GLY A 72 -9.14 3.68 -3.99
C GLY A 72 -9.80 4.95 -4.46
N ARG A 73 -9.37 6.05 -3.86
CA ARG A 73 -9.89 7.38 -4.15
C ARG A 73 -8.75 8.25 -4.65
N MET A 74 -8.98 8.90 -5.79
CA MET A 74 -8.10 9.93 -6.36
C MET A 74 -8.72 11.30 -6.13
N ASN A 75 -7.98 12.34 -6.43
CA ASN A 75 -8.52 13.69 -6.33
C ASN A 75 -9.64 13.96 -7.36
N ASN A 76 -9.67 13.20 -8.45
CA ASN A 76 -10.62 13.41 -9.54
C ASN A 76 -11.38 12.14 -9.94
N GLY A 77 -11.48 11.17 -9.03
CA GLY A 77 -12.19 9.93 -9.34
C GLY A 77 -11.79 8.80 -8.39
N THR A 78 -11.99 7.58 -8.86
CA THR A 78 -11.70 6.37 -8.09
C THR A 78 -10.91 5.38 -8.92
N PHE A 79 -10.42 4.33 -8.28
CA PHE A 79 -9.76 3.24 -8.98
C PHE A 79 -10.04 1.91 -8.29
N THR A 80 -9.88 0.85 -9.05
CA THR A 80 -10.02 -0.52 -8.55
C THR A 80 -8.85 -1.34 -9.07
N ALA A 81 -8.53 -2.42 -8.38
CA ALA A 81 -7.48 -3.34 -8.82
C ALA A 81 -7.66 -4.68 -8.11
N ASN A 82 -6.82 -5.63 -8.46
CA ASN A 82 -6.65 -6.87 -7.72
C ASN A 82 -5.32 -6.80 -6.97
N TRP A 83 -5.27 -7.45 -5.81
CA TRP A 83 -4.05 -7.48 -5.02
C TRP A 83 -3.81 -8.86 -4.44
N ALA A 84 -2.57 -9.18 -4.22
CA ALA A 84 -2.15 -10.38 -3.51
C ALA A 84 -0.85 -10.05 -2.76
N ALA A 85 -0.68 -10.63 -1.59
CA ALA A 85 0.52 -10.41 -0.80
C ALA A 85 0.98 -11.73 -0.19
N ASN A 86 2.29 -11.85 0.01
CA ASN A 86 2.89 -13.00 0.65
C ASN A 86 3.57 -12.53 1.93
N GLY A 87 3.02 -12.92 3.08
CA GLY A 87 3.52 -12.49 4.38
C GLY A 87 4.90 -13.06 4.71
N LYS A 88 5.24 -14.20 4.16
CA LYS A 88 6.52 -14.83 4.40
C LYS A 88 7.66 -14.05 3.75
N ASP A 89 7.45 -13.64 2.51
CA ASP A 89 8.47 -12.94 1.72
C ASP A 89 8.33 -11.43 1.77
N ARG A 90 7.24 -10.92 2.34
CA ARG A 90 6.91 -9.49 2.40
C ARG A 90 6.83 -8.87 1.01
N THR A 91 6.17 -9.59 0.11
CA THR A 91 5.95 -9.14 -1.26
C THR A 91 4.49 -8.83 -1.49
N ILE A 92 4.23 -7.98 -2.47
CA ILE A 92 2.88 -7.60 -2.87
C ILE A 92 2.84 -7.48 -4.39
N SER A 93 1.70 -7.81 -4.98
CA SER A 93 1.44 -7.49 -6.37
C SER A 93 0.07 -6.84 -6.49
N ILE A 94 0.00 -5.81 -7.31
CA ILE A 94 -1.24 -5.11 -7.62
C ILE A 94 -1.39 -5.15 -9.13
N THR A 95 -2.50 -5.72 -9.59
CA THR A 95 -2.72 -5.98 -11.01
C THR A 95 -4.09 -5.45 -11.45
N GLN A 96 -4.26 -5.31 -12.76
CA GLN A 96 -5.52 -4.92 -13.36
C GLN A 96 -6.07 -3.62 -12.78
N LEU A 97 -5.19 -2.66 -12.53
CA LEU A 97 -5.57 -1.36 -11.98
C LEU A 97 -6.28 -0.55 -13.05
N LYS A 98 -7.48 -0.10 -12.72
CA LYS A 98 -8.33 0.69 -13.61
C LYS A 98 -8.79 1.94 -12.88
N THR A 99 -8.79 3.07 -13.58
CA THR A 99 -9.20 4.35 -13.02
C THR A 99 -10.44 4.85 -13.73
N THR A 100 -11.28 5.64 -13.03
CA THR A 100 -12.47 6.24 -13.62
C THR A 100 -12.17 7.56 -14.34
N ALA A 101 -10.97 8.10 -14.12
CA ALA A 101 -10.51 9.33 -14.78
C ALA A 101 -9.01 9.23 -14.98
N THR A 102 -8.46 10.07 -15.84
CA THR A 102 -7.01 10.11 -16.06
C THR A 102 -6.32 10.66 -14.81
N PRO A 103 -5.41 9.89 -14.19
CA PRO A 103 -4.72 10.38 -12.99
C PRO A 103 -3.82 11.56 -13.31
N SER A 104 -3.72 12.51 -12.38
CA SER A 104 -2.84 13.66 -12.51
C SER A 104 -2.26 14.03 -11.14
N GLY A 105 -1.11 14.72 -11.15
CA GLY A 105 -0.48 15.22 -9.94
C GLY A 105 -0.20 14.11 -8.93
N LYS A 106 -0.62 14.33 -7.68
CA LYS A 106 -0.40 13.38 -6.60
C LYS A 106 -1.13 12.06 -6.81
N SER A 107 -2.32 12.10 -7.43
CA SER A 107 -3.04 10.88 -7.79
C SER A 107 -2.25 10.04 -8.77
N LYS A 108 -1.61 10.67 -9.74
CA LYS A 108 -0.79 9.96 -10.71
C LYS A 108 0.41 9.30 -10.03
N GLU A 109 1.04 9.97 -9.08
CA GLU A 109 2.14 9.38 -8.31
C GLU A 109 1.68 8.14 -7.57
N LEU A 110 0.51 8.21 -6.94
CA LEU A 110 -0.05 7.05 -6.22
C LEU A 110 -0.30 5.89 -7.18
N ILE A 111 -0.97 6.13 -8.29
CA ILE A 111 -1.28 5.08 -9.25
C ILE A 111 -0.01 4.43 -9.80
N GLU A 112 1.00 5.24 -10.11
CA GLU A 112 2.26 4.71 -10.65
C GLU A 112 3.00 3.82 -9.64
N ILE A 113 3.06 4.25 -8.37
CA ILE A 113 3.76 3.44 -7.38
C ILE A 113 2.98 2.17 -7.04
N LEU A 114 1.64 2.23 -7.06
CA LEU A 114 0.83 1.04 -6.85
C LEU A 114 1.05 0.00 -7.96
N LYS A 115 1.16 0.45 -9.19
CA LYS A 115 1.42 -0.44 -10.32
C LYS A 115 2.79 -1.11 -10.23
N LYS A 116 3.74 -0.46 -9.58
CA LYS A 116 5.12 -0.96 -9.44
C LYS A 116 5.37 -1.64 -8.11
N ALA A 117 4.41 -1.64 -7.20
CA ALA A 117 4.58 -2.18 -5.86
C ALA A 117 5.03 -3.64 -5.92
N ALA A 118 6.10 -3.96 -5.20
CA ALA A 118 6.69 -5.29 -5.17
C ALA A 118 6.94 -5.76 -3.74
N TYR A 119 7.23 -4.84 -2.82
CA TYR A 119 7.53 -5.16 -1.43
C TYR A 119 6.71 -4.31 -0.49
N TYR A 120 6.45 -4.85 0.71
CA TYR A 120 5.74 -4.08 1.73
C TYR A 120 6.38 -4.24 3.10
N LYS A 121 6.14 -3.25 3.94
CA LYS A 121 6.41 -3.29 5.37
C LYS A 121 5.23 -2.64 6.08
N GLY A 122 4.93 -3.13 7.27
CA GLY A 122 3.89 -2.47 8.03
C GLY A 122 3.27 -3.37 9.08
N ASP A 123 2.26 -2.80 9.70
CA ASP A 123 1.40 -3.46 10.67
C ASP A 123 0.00 -2.85 10.53
N SER A 124 -0.85 -2.96 11.54
CA SER A 124 -2.19 -2.39 11.44
C SER A 124 -2.22 -0.85 11.55
N ASN A 125 -1.07 -0.22 11.85
CA ASN A 125 -0.99 1.23 12.04
C ASN A 125 -0.36 1.97 10.87
N TYR A 126 0.51 1.32 10.13
CA TYR A 126 1.14 1.93 8.96
C TYR A 126 1.43 0.88 7.90
N LEU A 127 1.55 1.32 6.68
CA LEU A 127 1.86 0.45 5.55
C LEU A 127 2.78 1.19 4.58
N LYS A 128 3.86 0.54 4.19
CA LYS A 128 4.79 1.06 3.18
C LYS A 128 4.81 0.10 1.99
N LEU A 129 4.70 0.64 0.78
CA LEU A 129 4.80 -0.14 -0.45
C LEU A 129 5.94 0.42 -1.28
N ALA A 130 6.85 -0.46 -1.71
CA ALA A 130 8.03 -0.09 -2.48
C ALA A 130 8.10 -0.84 -3.80
N PRO A 131 8.65 -0.21 -4.85
CA PRO A 131 8.92 -0.90 -6.10
C PRO A 131 10.10 -1.85 -5.97
N GLN A 132 10.37 -2.58 -7.05
CA GLN A 132 11.40 -3.62 -7.09
C GLN A 132 12.78 -3.11 -6.67
N ASP A 133 13.14 -1.88 -7.05
CA ASP A 133 14.46 -1.32 -6.75
C ASP A 133 14.58 -0.80 -5.32
N LYS A 134 13.46 -0.70 -4.58
CA LYS A 134 13.43 -0.26 -3.17
C LYS A 134 14.00 1.14 -2.93
N LYS A 135 14.04 1.98 -3.97
CA LYS A 135 14.62 3.33 -3.88
C LYS A 135 13.61 4.39 -3.48
N SER A 136 12.35 4.03 -3.44
CA SER A 136 11.28 4.92 -3.02
C SER A 136 10.17 4.08 -2.41
N TYR A 137 9.23 4.74 -1.73
CA TYR A 137 8.03 4.04 -1.26
C TYR A 137 6.93 5.04 -0.96
N VAL A 138 5.71 4.55 -0.94
CA VAL A 138 4.57 5.30 -0.43
C VAL A 138 4.27 4.78 0.97
N GLN A 139 3.99 5.69 1.90
CA GLN A 139 3.58 5.31 3.25
C GLN A 139 2.15 5.74 3.47
N PHE A 140 1.38 4.80 4.01
CA PHE A 140 -0.04 5.00 4.36
C PHE A 140 -0.21 4.97 5.87
N GLY A 141 -1.27 5.60 6.31
CA GLY A 141 -1.74 5.51 7.69
C GLY A 141 -3.26 5.52 7.71
N HIS A 142 -3.83 5.43 8.91
CA HIS A 142 -5.26 5.56 9.10
C HIS A 142 -5.51 6.94 9.71
N TYR A 143 -5.78 7.91 8.86
CA TYR A 143 -5.97 9.29 9.30
C TYR A 143 -7.45 9.63 9.25
N SER A 144 -7.95 10.25 10.28
CA SER A 144 -9.31 10.78 10.28
C SER A 144 -9.33 12.10 9.52
N GLU A 145 -10.40 12.30 8.77
CA GLU A 145 -10.60 13.53 8.00
C GLU A 145 -11.35 14.58 8.81
#